data_155faca7eb22037699f8461a9a313bf7
#
_entry.id   155faca7eb22037699f8461a9a313bf7
#
_cell.length_a   1.000
_cell.length_b   1.000
_cell.length_c   1.000
_cell.angle_alpha   90.00
_cell.angle_beta   90.00
_cell.angle_gamma   90.00
#
_symmetry.space_group_name_H-M   'P 1'
#
loop_
_entity.id
_entity.type
_entity.pdbx_description
1 polymer ?
#
loop_
_entity_poly.entity_id
_entity_poly.type
_entity_poly.pdbx_seq_one_letter_code
_entity_poly.pdbx_strand_id
1 'polypeptide(L)'
;MSAAPPFATVNGQRVTGARVCVPNVGAWFADLDLEAKSALTGKVETKLGALSLIGLVAIGYSGSFGLGSKLRILGGAGAWAKSVPPKHYHNDAGVKASTVLADAARAAGETINIPTTLDRVGIDFVRRMGPASRVLEQVAPSWWVDYAGVTQLGERAATEVQGQYEVLVFDQRSNVATIAADDLRVIQIGSVLRQRLDAPATVRELEIVMSGSEVRLYAWCGGEASAHSRIGRGLRAIARQTDVAKIFGSYRYRVVQMSSDPDRVELQAVRKAAGLPDVLPLSLFPGMAGLWAKLAPGAVVLVTFIEGDASAPIVT
;
A
#
# COMPACT_ATOMS: atom_id res chain seq x y z
N MET A 1 -44.28 2.46 9.24
CA MET A 1 -43.08 2.56 10.14
C MET A 1 -41.87 2.70 9.23
N SER A 2 -41.14 3.83 9.29
CA SER A 2 -39.90 3.99 8.56
C SER A 2 -38.86 3.09 9.20
N ALA A 3 -38.18 2.24 8.40
CA ALA A 3 -37.10 1.42 8.89
C ALA A 3 -35.98 2.33 9.38
N ALA A 4 -35.33 1.99 10.50
CA ALA A 4 -34.17 2.72 10.98
C ALA A 4 -33.09 2.73 9.89
N PRO A 5 -32.37 3.85 9.71
CA PRO A 5 -31.31 3.93 8.70
C PRO A 5 -30.23 2.86 8.98
N PRO A 6 -29.70 2.22 7.94
CA PRO A 6 -28.67 1.20 8.12
C PRO A 6 -27.40 1.82 8.74
N PHE A 7 -26.78 1.09 9.67
CA PHE A 7 -25.55 1.53 10.33
C PHE A 7 -24.40 1.73 9.34
N ALA A 8 -24.30 0.87 8.33
CA ALA A 8 -23.23 0.91 7.35
C ALA A 8 -23.78 1.02 5.91
N THR A 9 -23.24 1.97 5.16
CA THR A 9 -23.60 2.21 3.75
C THR A 9 -22.39 2.59 2.91
N VAL A 10 -22.46 2.32 1.61
CA VAL A 10 -21.56 2.89 0.60
C VAL A 10 -22.39 3.53 -0.51
N ASN A 11 -22.25 4.85 -0.69
CA ASN A 11 -23.12 5.65 -1.56
C ASN A 11 -24.62 5.32 -1.38
N GLY A 12 -25.05 5.13 -0.12
CA GLY A 12 -26.43 4.78 0.23
C GLY A 12 -26.80 3.30 0.10
N GLN A 13 -26.00 2.46 -0.52
CA GLN A 13 -26.20 1.01 -0.57
C GLN A 13 -25.82 0.37 0.76
N ARG A 14 -26.66 -0.55 1.26
CA ARG A 14 -26.47 -1.22 2.54
C ARG A 14 -25.27 -2.16 2.51
N VAL A 15 -24.41 -2.03 3.54
CA VAL A 15 -23.26 -2.88 3.80
C VAL A 15 -23.63 -3.86 4.92
N THR A 16 -23.37 -5.15 4.70
CA THR A 16 -23.65 -6.24 5.65
C THR A 16 -22.41 -6.72 6.40
N GLY A 17 -21.24 -6.50 5.82
CA GLY A 17 -19.94 -6.78 6.42
C GLY A 17 -18.93 -5.74 5.99
N ALA A 18 -18.07 -5.32 6.92
CA ALA A 18 -17.01 -4.36 6.62
C ALA A 18 -15.74 -4.71 7.39
N ARG A 19 -14.63 -4.53 6.72
CA ARG A 19 -13.29 -4.57 7.32
C ARG A 19 -12.52 -3.37 6.84
N VAL A 20 -12.29 -2.40 7.72
CA VAL A 20 -11.53 -1.19 7.43
C VAL A 20 -10.19 -1.27 8.13
N CYS A 21 -9.10 -1.17 7.38
CA CYS A 21 -7.74 -1.17 7.92
C CYS A 21 -7.13 0.21 7.72
N VAL A 22 -6.73 0.83 8.82
CA VAL A 22 -6.09 2.15 8.85
C VAL A 22 -4.66 1.98 9.35
N PRO A 23 -3.64 2.05 8.49
CA PRO A 23 -2.25 1.94 8.88
C PRO A 23 -1.72 3.27 9.43
N ASN A 24 -0.62 3.22 10.20
CA ASN A 24 0.08 4.42 10.62
C ASN A 24 0.67 5.20 9.43
N VAL A 25 1.23 4.47 8.46
CA VAL A 25 1.82 5.02 7.23
C VAL A 25 1.13 4.39 6.03
N GLY A 26 0.75 5.22 5.07
CA GLY A 26 0.10 4.80 3.82
C GLY A 26 -1.40 5.07 3.78
N ALA A 27 -2.04 4.59 2.73
CA ALA A 27 -3.48 4.71 2.55
C ALA A 27 -4.24 3.62 3.32
N TRP A 28 -5.37 3.98 3.92
CA TRP A 28 -6.31 3.01 4.45
C TRP A 28 -7.02 2.25 3.33
N PHE A 29 -7.58 1.09 3.65
CA PHE A 29 -8.46 0.36 2.75
C PHE A 29 -9.65 -0.23 3.49
N ALA A 30 -10.73 -0.45 2.75
CA ALA A 30 -11.92 -1.10 3.26
C ALA A 30 -12.35 -2.23 2.31
N ASP A 31 -12.61 -3.41 2.89
CA ASP A 31 -13.29 -4.52 2.22
C ASP A 31 -14.74 -4.53 2.71
N LEU A 32 -15.69 -4.41 1.80
CA LEU A 32 -17.11 -4.30 2.10
C LEU A 32 -17.89 -5.43 1.44
N ASP A 33 -18.81 -6.03 2.21
CA ASP A 33 -19.83 -6.94 1.71
C ASP A 33 -21.15 -6.19 1.60
N LEU A 34 -21.74 -6.17 0.42
CA LEU A 34 -23.01 -5.49 0.12
C LEU A 34 -24.14 -6.50 0.05
N GLU A 35 -25.31 -6.12 0.57
CA GLU A 35 -26.51 -6.93 0.53
C GLU A 35 -27.00 -7.20 -0.90
N ALA A 36 -26.80 -6.24 -1.79
CA ALA A 36 -27.28 -6.31 -3.17
C ALA A 36 -26.13 -6.28 -4.17
N LYS A 37 -26.42 -6.73 -5.38
CA LYS A 37 -25.49 -6.58 -6.51
C LYS A 37 -25.24 -5.09 -6.77
N SER A 38 -23.98 -4.73 -6.85
CA SER A 38 -23.55 -3.34 -7.05
C SER A 38 -22.61 -3.22 -8.25
N ALA A 39 -22.77 -2.14 -8.99
CA ALA A 39 -21.86 -1.71 -10.07
C ALA A 39 -21.11 -0.43 -9.69
N LEU A 40 -20.89 -0.17 -8.40
CA LEU A 40 -20.18 1.01 -7.94
C LEU A 40 -18.75 1.02 -8.47
N THR A 41 -18.37 2.14 -9.04
CA THR A 41 -17.03 2.42 -9.56
C THR A 41 -16.65 3.87 -9.21
N GLY A 42 -15.37 4.19 -9.28
CA GLY A 42 -14.92 5.54 -9.03
C GLY A 42 -14.91 5.91 -7.54
N LYS A 43 -15.05 7.20 -7.26
CA LYS A 43 -15.04 7.75 -5.90
C LYS A 43 -16.35 7.43 -5.17
N VAL A 44 -16.23 6.95 -3.95
CA VAL A 44 -17.36 6.57 -3.10
C VAL A 44 -17.20 7.11 -1.68
N GLU A 45 -18.33 7.32 -1.02
CA GLU A 45 -18.42 7.60 0.41
C GLU A 45 -18.92 6.35 1.13
N THR A 46 -18.14 5.86 2.08
CA THR A 46 -18.52 4.76 2.98
C THR A 46 -18.83 5.33 4.35
N LYS A 47 -19.99 5.02 4.90
CA LYS A 47 -20.42 5.41 6.23
C LYS A 47 -20.52 4.20 7.15
N LEU A 48 -19.95 4.31 8.34
CA LEU A 48 -20.05 3.34 9.44
C LEU A 48 -20.50 4.12 10.68
N GLY A 49 -21.81 4.14 10.95
CA GLY A 49 -22.38 5.04 11.93
C GLY A 49 -22.08 6.50 11.58
N ALA A 50 -21.40 7.22 12.49
CA ALA A 50 -20.99 8.60 12.29
C ALA A 50 -19.64 8.76 11.53
N LEU A 51 -18.89 7.67 11.35
CA LEU A 51 -17.63 7.68 10.61
C LEU A 51 -17.90 7.71 9.10
N SER A 52 -17.38 8.71 8.40
CA SER A 52 -17.42 8.81 6.94
C SER A 52 -16.01 8.66 6.35
N LEU A 53 -15.88 7.84 5.32
CA LEU A 53 -14.64 7.50 4.65
C LEU A 53 -14.78 7.75 3.15
N ILE A 54 -13.92 8.59 2.58
CA ILE A 54 -13.91 8.88 1.15
C ILE A 54 -12.75 8.15 0.48
N GLY A 55 -13.08 7.30 -0.48
CA GLY A 55 -12.08 6.51 -1.21
C GLY A 55 -12.51 6.17 -2.62
N LEU A 56 -11.68 5.39 -3.31
CA LEU A 56 -11.90 4.90 -4.66
C LEU A 56 -12.13 3.40 -4.66
N VAL A 57 -13.13 2.95 -5.41
CA VAL A 57 -13.34 1.51 -5.66
C VAL A 57 -12.19 0.98 -6.52
N ALA A 58 -11.33 0.16 -5.91
CA ALA A 58 -10.20 -0.47 -6.58
C ALA A 58 -10.59 -1.80 -7.23
N ILE A 59 -11.41 -2.60 -6.54
CA ILE A 59 -11.90 -3.89 -6.99
C ILE A 59 -13.36 -4.02 -6.60
N GLY A 60 -14.20 -4.40 -7.56
CA GLY A 60 -15.59 -4.73 -7.32
C GLY A 60 -15.95 -6.03 -8.04
N TYR A 61 -16.62 -6.94 -7.35
CA TYR A 61 -17.13 -8.17 -7.94
C TYR A 61 -18.44 -8.63 -7.28
N SER A 62 -19.29 -9.22 -8.10
CA SER A 62 -20.55 -9.82 -7.61
C SER A 62 -20.28 -11.19 -6.99
N GLY A 63 -21.03 -11.55 -5.96
CA GLY A 63 -21.00 -12.90 -5.39
C GLY A 63 -21.42 -13.96 -6.41
N SER A 64 -21.05 -15.22 -6.16
CA SER A 64 -21.25 -16.37 -7.05
C SER A 64 -22.71 -16.61 -7.47
N PHE A 65 -23.67 -16.15 -6.68
CA PHE A 65 -25.11 -16.32 -6.95
C PHE A 65 -25.84 -15.01 -7.28
N GLY A 66 -25.11 -13.91 -7.50
CA GLY A 66 -25.69 -12.60 -7.82
C GLY A 66 -26.48 -11.94 -6.68
N LEU A 67 -26.44 -12.49 -5.47
CA LEU A 67 -27.19 -12.01 -4.30
C LEU A 67 -26.44 -10.94 -3.51
N GLY A 68 -25.19 -10.67 -3.84
CA GLY A 68 -24.37 -9.67 -3.15
C GLY A 68 -23.15 -9.25 -3.96
N SER A 69 -22.46 -8.27 -3.47
CA SER A 69 -21.20 -7.78 -4.06
C SER A 69 -20.14 -7.57 -2.99
N LYS A 70 -18.89 -7.73 -3.39
CA LYS A 70 -17.74 -7.37 -2.58
C LYS A 70 -17.03 -6.19 -3.23
N LEU A 71 -16.69 -5.21 -2.43
CA LEU A 71 -15.94 -4.04 -2.89
C LEU A 71 -14.66 -3.89 -2.07
N ARG A 72 -13.55 -3.58 -2.74
CA ARG A 72 -12.38 -3.04 -2.09
C ARG A 72 -12.27 -1.57 -2.42
N ILE A 73 -12.20 -0.74 -1.39
CA ILE A 73 -12.06 0.71 -1.48
C ILE A 73 -10.68 1.08 -0.91
N LEU A 74 -9.98 1.96 -1.61
CA LEU A 74 -8.72 2.53 -1.15
C LEU A 74 -8.93 4.00 -0.77
N GLY A 75 -8.31 4.43 0.31
CA GLY A 75 -8.33 5.82 0.75
C GLY A 75 -7.76 6.77 -0.31
N GLY A 76 -8.34 7.95 -0.40
CA GLY A 76 -7.98 8.94 -1.41
C GLY A 76 -8.58 8.64 -2.78
N ALA A 77 -7.86 9.01 -3.82
CA ALA A 77 -8.20 8.63 -5.20
C ALA A 77 -7.73 7.20 -5.55
N GLY A 78 -7.05 6.50 -4.64
CA GLY A 78 -6.53 5.15 -4.83
C GLY A 78 -5.39 5.06 -5.84
N ALA A 79 -4.82 6.18 -6.25
CA ALA A 79 -3.89 6.27 -7.36
C ALA A 79 -2.40 6.34 -6.96
N TRP A 80 -2.06 6.33 -5.67
CA TRP A 80 -0.67 6.28 -5.22
C TRP A 80 0.09 5.04 -5.71
N ALA A 81 -0.61 3.95 -5.99
CA ALA A 81 -0.04 2.76 -6.62
C ALA A 81 0.15 2.89 -8.14
N LYS A 82 -0.38 3.97 -8.76
CA LYS A 82 -0.25 4.21 -10.20
C LYS A 82 1.20 4.49 -10.56
N SER A 83 1.68 3.83 -11.62
CA SER A 83 2.99 4.11 -12.18
C SER A 83 2.99 5.49 -12.84
N VAL A 84 3.94 6.33 -12.44
CA VAL A 84 4.16 7.67 -13.01
C VAL A 84 5.46 7.70 -13.80
N PRO A 85 5.55 8.52 -14.88
CA PRO A 85 6.73 8.61 -15.71
C PRO A 85 7.93 9.17 -14.94
N PRO A 86 9.15 8.88 -15.38
CA PRO A 86 10.35 9.47 -14.80
C PRO A 86 10.37 10.97 -15.06
N LYS A 87 10.94 11.74 -14.12
CA LYS A 87 11.12 13.18 -14.27
C LYS A 87 12.36 13.65 -13.50
N HIS A 88 13.18 14.46 -14.14
CA HIS A 88 14.30 15.13 -13.53
C HIS A 88 13.90 16.54 -13.08
N TYR A 89 14.35 16.92 -11.91
CA TYR A 89 14.19 18.25 -11.32
C TYR A 89 15.60 18.77 -11.03
N HIS A 90 15.87 20.00 -11.46
CA HIS A 90 17.12 20.70 -11.20
C HIS A 90 16.86 22.11 -10.72
N ASN A 91 17.58 22.54 -9.71
CA ASN A 91 17.56 23.91 -9.23
C ASN A 91 18.84 24.19 -8.41
N ASP A 92 19.65 25.14 -8.84
CA ASP A 92 20.92 25.53 -8.18
C ASP A 92 20.73 25.95 -6.71
N ALA A 93 19.57 26.56 -6.41
CA ALA A 93 19.20 26.88 -5.03
C ALA A 93 18.60 25.70 -4.26
N GLY A 94 18.56 24.50 -4.86
CA GLY A 94 17.96 23.27 -4.34
C GLY A 94 16.49 23.11 -4.74
N VAL A 95 16.15 21.90 -5.12
CA VAL A 95 14.77 21.49 -5.52
C VAL A 95 13.89 21.46 -4.27
N LYS A 96 12.74 22.14 -4.33
CA LYS A 96 11.76 22.11 -3.25
C LYS A 96 11.05 20.76 -3.20
N ALA A 97 11.05 20.11 -2.04
CA ALA A 97 10.30 18.88 -1.79
C ALA A 97 8.81 19.03 -2.18
N SER A 98 8.22 20.18 -1.86
CA SER A 98 6.83 20.50 -2.20
C SER A 98 6.54 20.44 -3.71
N THR A 99 7.47 20.86 -4.55
CA THR A 99 7.33 20.81 -6.02
C THR A 99 7.29 19.35 -6.50
N VAL A 100 8.21 18.52 -5.98
CA VAL A 100 8.30 17.11 -6.36
C VAL A 100 7.04 16.34 -5.93
N LEU A 101 6.57 16.58 -4.71
CA LEU A 101 5.37 15.95 -4.15
C LEU A 101 4.09 16.38 -4.87
N ALA A 102 3.92 17.67 -5.11
CA ALA A 102 2.76 18.20 -5.84
C ALA A 102 2.67 17.63 -7.27
N ASP A 103 3.81 17.49 -7.92
CA ASP A 103 3.90 16.94 -9.27
C ASP A 103 3.58 15.44 -9.30
N ALA A 104 4.05 14.68 -8.29
CA ALA A 104 3.74 13.27 -8.15
C ALA A 104 2.24 13.06 -7.86
N ALA A 105 1.67 13.85 -6.94
CA ALA A 105 0.25 13.81 -6.62
C ALA A 105 -0.62 14.13 -7.84
N ARG A 106 -0.28 15.19 -8.59
CA ARG A 106 -0.97 15.56 -9.84
C ARG A 106 -0.90 14.45 -10.88
N ALA A 107 0.27 13.83 -11.07
CA ALA A 107 0.45 12.74 -12.02
C ALA A 107 -0.33 11.48 -11.62
N ALA A 108 -0.47 11.24 -10.33
CA ALA A 108 -1.28 10.16 -9.78
C ALA A 108 -2.78 10.47 -9.80
N GLY A 109 -3.17 11.74 -9.72
CA GLY A 109 -4.56 12.19 -9.53
C GLY A 109 -4.96 12.23 -8.05
N GLU A 110 -4.00 12.39 -7.14
CA GLU A 110 -4.22 12.45 -5.70
C GLU A 110 -4.27 13.88 -5.17
N THR A 111 -4.97 14.05 -4.06
CA THR A 111 -4.98 15.29 -3.28
C THR A 111 -4.01 15.14 -2.12
N ILE A 112 -3.13 16.11 -1.94
CA ILE A 112 -2.11 16.11 -0.89
C ILE A 112 -2.05 17.46 -0.17
N ASN A 113 -1.97 17.41 1.14
CA ASN A 113 -1.72 18.56 2.00
C ASN A 113 -0.21 18.65 2.25
N ILE A 114 0.43 19.67 1.68
CA ILE A 114 1.89 19.84 1.74
C ILE A 114 2.22 20.93 2.75
N PRO A 115 2.91 20.62 3.86
CA PRO A 115 3.37 21.61 4.81
C PRO A 115 4.34 22.60 4.16
N THR A 116 4.28 23.86 4.56
CA THR A 116 5.20 24.90 4.08
C THR A 116 6.64 24.75 4.57
N THR A 117 6.85 23.92 5.60
CA THR A 117 8.12 23.72 6.30
C THR A 117 8.98 22.59 5.73
N LEU A 118 8.57 22.00 4.59
CA LEU A 118 9.35 20.92 3.97
C LEU A 118 10.67 21.44 3.41
N ASP A 119 11.74 20.69 3.72
CA ASP A 119 13.09 20.95 3.25
C ASP A 119 13.25 20.77 1.74
N ARG A 120 14.44 21.13 1.25
CA ARG A 120 14.86 20.87 -0.12
C ARG A 120 15.45 19.46 -0.23
N VAL A 121 15.26 18.82 -1.38
CA VAL A 121 15.73 17.45 -1.64
C VAL A 121 17.10 17.38 -2.35
N GLY A 122 17.84 18.49 -2.39
CA GLY A 122 19.12 18.60 -3.07
C GLY A 122 19.05 19.49 -4.30
N ILE A 123 20.16 19.65 -5.02
CA ILE A 123 20.25 20.44 -6.26
C ILE A 123 19.53 19.68 -7.40
N ASP A 124 19.70 18.36 -7.42
CA ASP A 124 19.09 17.45 -8.38
C ASP A 124 18.24 16.41 -7.68
N PHE A 125 17.08 16.11 -8.25
CA PHE A 125 16.21 15.02 -7.83
C PHE A 125 15.65 14.29 -9.05
N VAL A 126 15.75 12.98 -9.07
CA VAL A 126 15.23 12.15 -10.14
C VAL A 126 14.09 11.28 -9.62
N ARG A 127 12.88 11.59 -10.06
CA ARG A 127 11.74 10.69 -9.91
C ARG A 127 11.88 9.56 -10.92
N ARG A 128 12.09 8.34 -10.45
CA ARG A 128 12.15 7.15 -11.31
C ARG A 128 10.74 6.73 -11.76
N MET A 129 10.66 6.00 -12.87
CA MET A 129 9.40 5.35 -13.25
C MET A 129 8.99 4.34 -12.17
N GLY A 130 7.72 4.33 -11.80
CA GLY A 130 7.17 3.41 -10.80
C GLY A 130 5.99 4.01 -10.04
N PRO A 131 5.52 3.34 -8.98
CA PRO A 131 4.41 3.83 -8.16
C PRO A 131 4.69 5.24 -7.63
N ALA A 132 3.68 6.11 -7.71
CA ALA A 132 3.80 7.49 -7.23
C ALA A 132 4.13 7.56 -5.73
N SER A 133 3.72 6.56 -4.94
CA SER A 133 4.03 6.45 -3.51
C SER A 133 5.54 6.40 -3.22
N ARG A 134 6.37 5.95 -4.15
CA ARG A 134 7.83 5.96 -3.96
C ARG A 134 8.40 7.35 -3.73
N VAL A 135 7.77 8.38 -4.31
CA VAL A 135 8.19 9.77 -4.07
C VAL A 135 7.89 10.17 -2.63
N LEU A 136 6.73 9.76 -2.09
CA LEU A 136 6.39 9.98 -0.68
C LEU A 136 7.39 9.28 0.23
N GLU A 137 7.71 8.02 -0.05
CA GLU A 137 8.67 7.23 0.73
C GLU A 137 10.08 7.85 0.75
N GLN A 138 10.49 8.49 -0.35
CA GLN A 138 11.80 9.14 -0.47
C GLN A 138 11.85 10.54 0.17
N VAL A 139 10.79 11.31 0.05
CA VAL A 139 10.76 12.73 0.42
C VAL A 139 10.11 12.97 1.78
N ALA A 140 9.08 12.19 2.10
CA ALA A 140 8.30 12.29 3.32
C ALA A 140 7.85 10.88 3.76
N PRO A 141 8.73 10.08 4.39
CA PRO A 141 8.46 8.67 4.70
C PRO A 141 7.27 8.47 5.65
N SER A 142 6.96 9.45 6.48
CA SER A 142 5.75 9.47 7.29
C SER A 142 4.64 10.19 6.53
N TRP A 143 3.73 9.41 5.93
CA TRP A 143 2.57 9.92 5.21
C TRP A 143 1.36 9.01 5.40
N TRP A 144 0.16 9.57 5.29
CA TRP A 144 -1.07 8.82 5.43
C TRP A 144 -2.22 9.50 4.71
N VAL A 145 -3.28 8.76 4.40
CA VAL A 145 -4.51 9.30 3.81
C VAL A 145 -5.56 9.42 4.92
N ASP A 146 -6.14 10.61 5.07
CA ASP A 146 -7.20 10.85 6.03
C ASP A 146 -8.56 10.29 5.55
N TYR A 147 -9.57 10.39 6.41
CA TYR A 147 -10.90 9.90 6.09
C TYR A 147 -11.64 10.76 5.03
N ALA A 148 -11.21 11.99 4.81
CA ALA A 148 -11.69 12.83 3.72
C ALA A 148 -11.04 12.51 2.37
N GLY A 149 -10.08 11.59 2.35
CA GLY A 149 -9.38 11.17 1.15
C GLY A 149 -8.23 12.10 0.75
N VAL A 150 -7.71 12.88 1.69
CA VAL A 150 -6.57 13.77 1.46
C VAL A 150 -5.30 13.15 2.07
N THR A 151 -4.23 13.15 1.31
CA THR A 151 -2.92 12.69 1.80
C THR A 151 -2.29 13.74 2.70
N GLN A 152 -1.94 13.33 3.89
CA GLN A 152 -1.27 14.12 4.92
C GLN A 152 0.19 13.68 5.04
N LEU A 153 1.08 14.61 5.38
CA LEU A 153 2.51 14.38 5.58
C LEU A 153 2.88 14.62 7.04
N GLY A 154 3.86 13.86 7.51
CA GLY A 154 4.34 13.92 8.88
C GLY A 154 3.73 12.84 9.76
N GLU A 155 4.20 12.80 11.01
CA GLU A 155 3.71 11.87 12.01
C GLU A 155 2.36 12.29 12.56
N ARG A 156 1.53 11.32 12.92
CA ARG A 156 0.28 11.57 13.64
C ARG A 156 0.59 11.84 15.11
N ALA A 157 0.14 12.99 15.60
CA ALA A 157 0.31 13.36 16.99
C ALA A 157 -0.41 12.36 17.91
N ALA A 158 0.22 12.05 19.05
CA ALA A 158 -0.45 11.34 20.12
C ALA A 158 -1.54 12.25 20.72
N THR A 159 -2.77 11.72 20.82
CA THR A 159 -3.94 12.48 21.28
C THR A 159 -4.69 11.66 22.31
N GLU A 160 -5.04 12.28 23.44
CA GLU A 160 -5.92 11.65 24.43
C GLU A 160 -7.30 11.41 23.81
N VAL A 161 -7.85 10.23 24.09
CA VAL A 161 -9.17 9.85 23.58
C VAL A 161 -10.25 10.76 24.17
N GLN A 162 -11.03 11.39 23.30
CA GLN A 162 -12.17 12.23 23.67
C GLN A 162 -13.45 11.45 23.37
N GLY A 163 -14.07 10.87 24.40
CA GLY A 163 -15.32 10.13 24.28
C GLY A 163 -15.32 8.80 25.04
N GLN A 164 -16.45 8.07 24.91
CA GLN A 164 -16.63 6.81 25.62
C GLN A 164 -16.16 5.64 24.74
N TYR A 165 -15.36 4.77 25.34
CA TYR A 165 -14.93 3.50 24.75
C TYR A 165 -14.68 2.50 25.86
N GLU A 166 -14.71 1.24 25.55
CA GLU A 166 -14.38 0.16 26.48
C GLU A 166 -13.34 -0.78 25.85
N VAL A 167 -12.23 -0.98 26.53
CA VAL A 167 -11.27 -2.02 26.17
C VAL A 167 -11.79 -3.35 26.72
N LEU A 168 -12.26 -4.22 25.83
CA LEU A 168 -12.79 -5.53 26.17
C LEU A 168 -11.67 -6.50 26.55
N VAL A 169 -10.61 -6.51 25.76
CA VAL A 169 -9.42 -7.36 25.93
C VAL A 169 -8.20 -6.58 25.49
N PHE A 170 -7.11 -6.71 26.25
CA PHE A 170 -5.79 -6.26 25.84
C PHE A 170 -4.81 -7.45 25.87
N ASP A 171 -4.33 -7.84 24.70
CA ASP A 171 -3.27 -8.85 24.59
C ASP A 171 -1.91 -8.17 24.67
N GLN A 172 -1.24 -8.30 25.81
CA GLN A 172 0.08 -7.71 26.04
C GLN A 172 1.17 -8.26 25.14
N ARG A 173 1.05 -9.53 24.66
CA ARG A 173 2.07 -10.14 23.78
C ARG A 173 2.06 -9.54 22.40
N SER A 174 0.88 -9.35 21.84
CA SER A 174 0.69 -8.75 20.52
C SER A 174 0.51 -7.24 20.55
N ASN A 175 0.36 -6.64 21.74
CA ASN A 175 -0.01 -5.24 21.94
C ASN A 175 -1.29 -4.86 21.19
N VAL A 176 -2.30 -5.71 21.24
CA VAL A 176 -3.59 -5.50 20.58
C VAL A 176 -4.70 -5.30 21.59
N ALA A 177 -5.38 -4.18 21.46
CA ALA A 177 -6.62 -3.90 22.20
C ALA A 177 -7.83 -4.25 21.32
N THR A 178 -8.75 -5.03 21.86
CA THR A 178 -10.11 -5.18 21.30
C THR A 178 -11.01 -4.19 22.01
N ILE A 179 -11.64 -3.31 21.24
CA ILE A 179 -12.36 -2.14 21.77
C ILE A 179 -13.81 -2.16 21.27
N ALA A 180 -14.73 -1.83 22.17
CA ALA A 180 -16.09 -1.43 21.83
C ALA A 180 -16.23 0.09 21.99
N ALA A 181 -16.87 0.73 21.02
CA ALA A 181 -17.20 2.16 21.07
C ALA A 181 -18.51 2.40 20.28
N ASP A 182 -19.36 3.26 20.82
CA ASP A 182 -20.60 3.66 20.16
C ASP A 182 -20.31 4.57 18.95
N ASP A 183 -19.31 5.41 19.09
CA ASP A 183 -18.80 6.26 18.00
C ASP A 183 -17.40 5.82 17.58
N LEU A 184 -17.31 5.28 16.36
CA LEU A 184 -16.04 4.79 15.81
C LEU A 184 -14.98 5.89 15.58
N ARG A 185 -15.38 7.16 15.62
CA ARG A 185 -14.46 8.31 15.50
C ARG A 185 -13.62 8.55 16.74
N VAL A 186 -14.04 8.00 17.88
CA VAL A 186 -13.39 8.19 19.18
C VAL A 186 -11.98 7.61 19.20
N ILE A 187 -11.77 6.48 18.52
CA ILE A 187 -10.48 5.81 18.44
C ILE A 187 -9.88 6.03 17.05
N GLN A 188 -8.73 6.66 17.00
CA GLN A 188 -7.98 6.93 15.78
C GLN A 188 -6.51 6.54 15.95
N ILE A 189 -5.76 6.55 14.86
CA ILE A 189 -4.31 6.43 14.95
C ILE A 189 -3.76 7.62 15.73
N GLY A 190 -2.87 7.36 16.68
CA GLY A 190 -2.37 8.34 17.61
C GLY A 190 -3.15 8.42 18.94
N SER A 191 -4.36 7.83 19.01
CA SER A 191 -5.13 7.78 20.28
C SER A 191 -4.35 7.08 21.37
N VAL A 192 -4.33 7.67 22.57
CA VAL A 192 -3.70 7.12 23.76
C VAL A 192 -4.76 6.40 24.59
N LEU A 193 -4.67 5.08 24.64
CA LEU A 193 -5.55 4.22 25.43
C LEU A 193 -5.02 4.10 26.86
N ARG A 194 -5.92 4.21 27.86
CA ARG A 194 -5.58 4.09 29.29
C ARG A 194 -6.43 3.07 30.04
N GLN A 195 -7.63 2.79 29.56
CA GLN A 195 -8.56 1.90 30.25
C GLN A 195 -8.07 0.46 30.24
N ARG A 196 -8.07 -0.19 31.38
CA ARG A 196 -7.70 -1.61 31.56
C ARG A 196 -6.30 -1.96 31.05
N LEU A 197 -5.39 -0.97 31.00
CA LEU A 197 -4.00 -1.16 30.67
C LEU A 197 -3.10 -0.78 31.83
N ASP A 198 -2.03 -1.54 32.05
CA ASP A 198 -1.03 -1.25 33.09
C ASP A 198 -0.25 0.04 32.79
N ALA A 199 -0.10 0.37 31.52
CA ALA A 199 0.53 1.59 31.05
C ALA A 199 -0.21 2.16 29.82
N PRO A 200 -0.17 3.49 29.62
CA PRO A 200 -0.76 4.11 28.42
C PRO A 200 -0.20 3.52 27.15
N ALA A 201 -1.07 3.21 26.18
CA ALA A 201 -0.68 2.62 24.91
C ALA A 201 -1.21 3.45 23.73
N THR A 202 -0.32 3.83 22.82
CA THR A 202 -0.69 4.63 21.64
C THR A 202 -1.07 3.74 20.47
N VAL A 203 -2.23 4.00 19.88
CA VAL A 203 -2.73 3.29 18.71
C VAL A 203 -1.87 3.62 17.48
N ARG A 204 -1.30 2.61 16.86
CA ARG A 204 -0.45 2.72 15.66
C ARG A 204 -1.09 2.14 14.40
N GLU A 205 -1.97 1.18 14.55
CA GLU A 205 -2.76 0.62 13.46
C GLU A 205 -4.15 0.33 13.98
N LEU A 206 -5.17 0.58 13.20
CA LEU A 206 -6.57 0.37 13.57
C LEU A 206 -7.26 -0.48 12.53
N GLU A 207 -8.00 -1.47 12.98
CA GLU A 207 -8.88 -2.27 12.14
C GLU A 207 -10.30 -2.21 12.72
N ILE A 208 -11.25 -1.85 11.89
CA ILE A 208 -12.67 -1.84 12.22
C ILE A 208 -13.31 -3.02 11.50
N VAL A 209 -13.90 -3.93 12.25
CA VAL A 209 -14.58 -5.10 11.71
C VAL A 209 -16.06 -5.02 12.07
N MET A 210 -16.90 -5.10 11.05
CA MET A 210 -18.35 -5.23 11.20
C MET A 210 -18.81 -6.57 10.61
N SER A 211 -19.52 -7.34 11.40
CA SER A 211 -20.15 -8.59 10.98
C SER A 211 -21.59 -8.61 11.50
N GLY A 212 -22.54 -8.51 10.57
CA GLY A 212 -23.95 -8.34 10.94
C GLY A 212 -24.20 -7.06 11.75
N SER A 213 -24.64 -7.21 13.00
CA SER A 213 -24.90 -6.10 13.91
C SER A 213 -23.74 -5.80 14.86
N GLU A 214 -22.71 -6.61 14.84
CA GLU A 214 -21.57 -6.47 15.74
C GLU A 214 -20.46 -5.67 15.09
N VAL A 215 -19.94 -4.68 15.83
CA VAL A 215 -18.78 -3.86 15.42
C VAL A 215 -17.70 -3.96 16.48
N ARG A 216 -16.47 -4.21 16.05
CA ARG A 216 -15.29 -4.27 16.90
C ARG A 216 -14.16 -3.47 16.28
N LEU A 217 -13.40 -2.79 17.15
CA LEU A 217 -12.17 -2.12 16.79
C LEU A 217 -11.01 -2.94 17.35
N TYR A 218 -10.05 -3.23 16.51
CA TYR A 218 -8.77 -3.83 16.91
C TYR A 218 -7.69 -2.77 16.74
N ALA A 219 -7.10 -2.36 17.87
CA ALA A 219 -6.07 -1.34 17.90
C ALA A 219 -4.72 -1.97 18.23
N TRP A 220 -3.77 -1.91 17.31
CA TRP A 220 -2.39 -2.29 17.56
C TRP A 220 -1.67 -1.10 18.19
N CYS A 221 -1.17 -1.31 19.41
CA CYS A 221 -0.53 -0.29 20.22
C CYS A 221 0.97 -0.56 20.35
N GLY A 222 1.74 0.47 20.62
CA GLY A 222 3.17 0.33 20.93
C GLY A 222 4.11 1.06 19.99
N GLY A 223 5.37 1.28 20.47
CA GLY A 223 6.45 1.81 19.66
C GLY A 223 7.01 0.73 18.72
N GLU A 224 7.64 1.16 17.64
CA GLU A 224 8.23 0.36 16.56
C GLU A 224 7.63 -1.03 16.33
N ALA A 225 6.70 -1.05 15.39
CA ALA A 225 6.16 -2.22 14.71
C ALA A 225 6.22 -3.55 15.50
N SER A 226 5.17 -3.87 16.24
CA SER A 226 5.00 -5.24 16.76
C SER A 226 5.30 -6.26 15.66
N ALA A 227 5.82 -7.43 16.01
CA ALA A 227 6.12 -8.50 15.06
C ALA A 227 4.91 -8.83 14.15
N HIS A 228 3.68 -8.68 14.69
CA HIS A 228 2.43 -8.82 13.93
C HIS A 228 2.26 -7.76 12.84
N SER A 229 2.63 -6.50 13.08
CA SER A 229 2.57 -5.48 12.03
C SER A 229 3.68 -5.68 11.00
N ARG A 230 4.81 -6.29 11.36
CA ARG A 230 5.85 -6.71 10.42
C ARG A 230 5.39 -7.90 9.58
N ILE A 231 4.78 -8.92 10.21
CA ILE A 231 4.21 -10.07 9.51
C ILE A 231 3.01 -9.66 8.66
N GLY A 232 2.10 -8.84 9.19
CA GLY A 232 0.94 -8.34 8.44
C GLY A 232 1.33 -7.40 7.31
N ARG A 233 2.42 -6.61 7.45
CA ARG A 233 3.01 -5.84 6.34
C ARG A 233 3.74 -6.74 5.36
N GLY A 234 4.47 -7.74 5.83
CA GLY A 234 5.10 -8.76 5.00
C GLY A 234 4.07 -9.55 4.20
N LEU A 235 3.02 -10.05 4.84
CA LEU A 235 1.91 -10.74 4.18
C LEU A 235 1.12 -9.82 3.25
N ARG A 236 0.91 -8.55 3.61
CA ARG A 236 0.29 -7.54 2.73
C ARG A 236 1.21 -7.13 1.59
N ALA A 237 2.52 -7.06 1.82
CA ALA A 237 3.51 -6.87 0.76
C ALA A 237 3.54 -8.08 -0.18
N ILE A 238 3.51 -9.30 0.35
CA ILE A 238 3.40 -10.54 -0.43
C ILE A 238 2.06 -10.60 -1.18
N ALA A 239 0.95 -10.26 -0.54
CA ALA A 239 -0.37 -10.22 -1.19
C ALA A 239 -0.50 -9.09 -2.24
N ARG A 240 0.23 -7.99 -2.08
CA ARG A 240 0.38 -6.93 -3.10
C ARG A 240 1.35 -7.33 -4.20
N GLN A 241 2.26 -8.26 -3.92
CA GLN A 241 3.17 -8.88 -4.88
C GLN A 241 2.48 -10.04 -5.62
N THR A 242 1.21 -9.89 -6.02
CA THR A 242 0.59 -10.82 -6.98
C THR A 242 1.39 -10.91 -8.28
N ASP A 243 2.26 -9.94 -8.53
CA ASP A 243 3.23 -10.00 -9.60
C ASP A 243 4.50 -10.80 -9.25
N VAL A 244 4.85 -10.99 -7.98
CA VAL A 244 6.00 -11.82 -7.55
C VAL A 244 5.77 -13.29 -7.88
N ALA A 245 4.54 -13.79 -7.76
CA ALA A 245 4.21 -15.15 -8.19
C ALA A 245 4.45 -15.38 -9.70
N LYS A 246 4.47 -14.31 -10.50
CA LYS A 246 4.79 -14.35 -11.94
C LYS A 246 6.29 -14.31 -12.24
N ILE A 247 7.12 -13.91 -11.29
CA ILE A 247 8.58 -13.85 -11.43
C ILE A 247 9.24 -15.17 -10.99
N PHE A 248 8.52 -16.03 -10.24
CA PHE A 248 8.99 -17.36 -9.94
C PHE A 248 8.91 -18.25 -11.18
N GLY A 249 10.08 -18.50 -11.77
CA GLY A 249 10.22 -19.33 -12.96
C GLY A 249 11.43 -18.93 -13.79
N SER A 250 11.69 -19.70 -14.83
CA SER A 250 12.74 -19.39 -15.79
C SER A 250 12.14 -18.69 -17.01
N TYR A 251 12.71 -17.56 -17.37
CA TYR A 251 12.26 -16.71 -18.47
C TYR A 251 13.25 -16.78 -19.62
N ARG A 252 12.75 -16.77 -20.86
CA ARG A 252 13.59 -16.82 -22.04
C ARG A 252 14.05 -15.43 -22.44
N TYR A 253 15.37 -15.25 -22.46
CA TYR A 253 16.02 -14.05 -22.97
C TYR A 253 16.92 -14.39 -24.14
N ARG A 254 17.09 -13.46 -25.06
CA ARG A 254 17.98 -13.57 -26.20
C ARG A 254 19.22 -12.72 -25.97
N VAL A 255 20.37 -13.27 -26.24
CA VAL A 255 21.64 -12.53 -26.19
C VAL A 255 21.65 -11.51 -27.32
N VAL A 256 21.75 -10.24 -26.99
CA VAL A 256 21.85 -9.14 -27.97
C VAL A 256 23.31 -8.95 -28.35
N GLN A 257 24.15 -8.74 -27.37
CA GLN A 257 25.57 -8.57 -27.56
C GLN A 257 26.35 -8.94 -26.29
N MET A 258 27.61 -9.28 -26.46
CA MET A 258 28.55 -9.33 -25.33
C MET A 258 29.00 -7.90 -25.05
N SER A 259 29.02 -7.52 -23.77
CA SER A 259 29.60 -6.26 -23.38
C SER A 259 31.12 -6.24 -23.66
N SER A 260 31.71 -5.05 -23.72
CA SER A 260 33.15 -4.89 -23.75
C SER A 260 33.85 -5.47 -22.50
N ASP A 261 33.11 -5.59 -21.41
CA ASP A 261 33.45 -6.37 -20.23
C ASP A 261 33.17 -7.85 -20.52
N PRO A 262 34.17 -8.75 -20.58
CA PRO A 262 34.00 -10.15 -20.94
C PRO A 262 33.06 -10.92 -20.00
N ASP A 263 32.81 -10.39 -18.82
CA ASP A 263 31.97 -11.00 -17.80
C ASP A 263 30.52 -10.55 -17.86
N ARG A 264 30.16 -9.69 -18.82
CA ARG A 264 28.79 -9.16 -18.98
C ARG A 264 28.19 -9.43 -20.34
N VAL A 265 26.91 -9.77 -20.31
CA VAL A 265 26.08 -9.99 -21.48
C VAL A 265 24.83 -9.12 -21.43
N GLU A 266 24.45 -8.56 -22.55
CA GLU A 266 23.18 -7.85 -22.69
C GLU A 266 22.14 -8.79 -23.23
N LEU A 267 21.04 -8.95 -22.50
CA LEU A 267 19.94 -9.86 -22.77
C LEU A 267 18.68 -9.09 -23.06
N GLN A 268 17.90 -9.52 -24.06
CA GLN A 268 16.59 -8.99 -24.38
C GLN A 268 15.53 -10.05 -24.17
N ALA A 269 14.42 -9.70 -23.51
CA ALA A 269 13.31 -10.60 -23.28
C ALA A 269 12.71 -11.10 -24.60
N VAL A 270 12.56 -12.43 -24.77
CA VAL A 270 11.89 -13.04 -25.94
C VAL A 270 10.38 -12.73 -25.91
N ARG A 271 9.80 -12.63 -24.73
CA ARG A 271 8.41 -12.18 -24.53
C ARG A 271 8.40 -11.16 -23.41
N LYS A 272 7.73 -10.03 -23.66
CA LYS A 272 7.47 -9.04 -22.61
C LYS A 272 6.58 -9.65 -21.55
N ALA A 273 7.04 -9.64 -20.31
CA ALA A 273 6.27 -10.05 -19.16
C ALA A 273 6.12 -8.86 -18.20
N ALA A 274 4.91 -8.68 -17.64
CA ALA A 274 4.66 -7.60 -16.71
C ALA A 274 5.59 -7.72 -15.48
N GLY A 275 6.24 -6.61 -15.13
CA GLY A 275 7.16 -6.57 -13.99
C GLY A 275 8.61 -6.98 -14.28
N LEU A 276 8.91 -7.51 -15.48
CA LEU A 276 10.26 -7.88 -15.87
C LEU A 276 10.87 -6.85 -16.83
N PRO A 277 12.17 -6.54 -16.68
CA PRO A 277 12.86 -5.66 -17.60
C PRO A 277 13.00 -6.29 -18.99
N ASP A 278 12.76 -5.51 -20.04
CA ASP A 278 12.92 -5.95 -21.44
C ASP A 278 14.41 -6.19 -21.78
N VAL A 279 15.30 -5.43 -21.17
CA VAL A 279 16.76 -5.52 -21.35
C VAL A 279 17.43 -5.69 -20.01
N LEU A 280 18.30 -6.68 -19.91
CA LEU A 280 19.05 -7.02 -18.70
C LEU A 280 20.54 -7.08 -19.02
N PRO A 281 21.36 -6.15 -18.50
CA PRO A 281 22.80 -6.34 -18.45
C PRO A 281 23.14 -7.28 -17.29
N LEU A 282 23.61 -8.48 -17.60
CA LEU A 282 23.94 -9.48 -16.59
C LEU A 282 25.43 -9.84 -16.61
N SER A 283 25.96 -10.11 -15.42
CA SER A 283 27.21 -10.83 -15.28
C SER A 283 26.96 -12.31 -15.60
N LEU A 284 27.78 -12.87 -16.48
CA LEU A 284 27.78 -14.30 -16.74
C LEU A 284 28.35 -15.03 -15.54
N PHE A 285 27.48 -15.65 -14.74
CA PHE A 285 27.89 -16.56 -13.71
C PHE A 285 27.46 -17.99 -14.07
N PRO A 286 28.39 -18.81 -14.59
CA PRO A 286 28.05 -20.15 -15.10
C PRO A 286 27.71 -21.18 -14.01
N GLY A 287 27.47 -20.77 -12.76
CA GLY A 287 27.09 -21.65 -11.65
C GLY A 287 28.19 -22.59 -11.12
N MET A 288 29.32 -22.64 -11.80
CA MET A 288 30.50 -23.40 -11.38
C MET A 288 31.75 -22.52 -11.40
N ALA A 289 32.50 -22.48 -10.29
CA ALA A 289 33.75 -21.76 -10.22
C ALA A 289 34.75 -22.31 -11.25
N GLY A 290 35.33 -21.44 -12.09
CA GLY A 290 36.29 -21.79 -13.10
C GLY A 290 35.71 -22.19 -14.48
N LEU A 291 34.39 -22.13 -14.65
CA LEU A 291 33.74 -22.35 -15.93
C LEU A 291 33.45 -21.02 -16.65
N TRP A 292 33.91 -20.91 -17.88
CA TRP A 292 33.63 -19.75 -18.75
C TRP A 292 32.68 -20.16 -19.84
N ALA A 293 31.56 -19.47 -19.97
CA ALA A 293 30.61 -19.67 -21.05
C ALA A 293 30.62 -18.46 -21.99
N LYS A 294 30.98 -18.65 -23.26
CA LYS A 294 30.87 -17.61 -24.28
C LYS A 294 29.53 -17.80 -25.01
N LEU A 295 28.62 -16.86 -24.79
CA LEU A 295 27.31 -16.89 -25.43
C LEU A 295 27.35 -16.18 -26.78
N ALA A 296 26.85 -16.84 -27.82
CA ALA A 296 26.77 -16.22 -29.13
C ALA A 296 25.60 -15.23 -29.23
N PRO A 297 25.76 -14.07 -29.88
CA PRO A 297 24.63 -13.19 -30.18
C PRO A 297 23.50 -13.97 -30.85
N GLY A 298 22.25 -13.73 -30.45
CA GLY A 298 21.08 -14.46 -30.90
C GLY A 298 20.75 -15.73 -30.13
N ALA A 299 21.65 -16.28 -29.32
CA ALA A 299 21.37 -17.43 -28.47
C ALA A 299 20.23 -17.13 -27.45
N VAL A 300 19.43 -18.13 -27.16
CA VAL A 300 18.36 -18.02 -26.15
C VAL A 300 18.86 -18.69 -24.88
N VAL A 301 18.81 -17.94 -23.79
CA VAL A 301 19.20 -18.39 -22.44
C VAL A 301 17.99 -18.35 -21.51
N LEU A 302 18.03 -19.10 -20.44
CA LEU A 302 17.07 -19.02 -19.36
C LEU A 302 17.61 -18.08 -18.30
N VAL A 303 16.75 -17.19 -17.81
CA VAL A 303 17.05 -16.29 -16.70
C VAL A 303 16.10 -16.62 -15.57
N THR A 304 16.64 -16.84 -14.39
CA THR A 304 15.89 -17.06 -13.15
C THR A 304 16.17 -15.89 -12.21
N PHE A 305 15.19 -15.48 -11.44
CA PHE A 305 15.31 -14.40 -10.47
C PHE A 305 15.42 -15.00 -9.07
N ILE A 306 16.53 -14.73 -8.37
CA ILE A 306 16.76 -15.26 -7.02
C ILE A 306 15.67 -14.73 -6.10
N GLU A 307 15.02 -15.64 -5.35
CA GLU A 307 13.95 -15.30 -4.39
C GLU A 307 12.80 -14.47 -5.00
N GLY A 308 12.63 -14.52 -6.34
CA GLY A 308 11.63 -13.71 -7.02
C GLY A 308 11.97 -12.22 -7.11
N ASP A 309 13.19 -11.82 -6.80
CA ASP A 309 13.66 -10.43 -6.90
C ASP A 309 14.09 -10.10 -8.33
N ALA A 310 13.34 -9.20 -9.00
CA ALA A 310 13.66 -8.74 -10.35
C ALA A 310 15.03 -8.04 -10.47
N SER A 311 15.63 -7.62 -9.36
CA SER A 311 16.97 -7.01 -9.32
C SER A 311 18.10 -8.02 -9.17
N ALA A 312 17.78 -9.30 -8.92
CA ALA A 312 18.76 -10.38 -8.74
C ALA A 312 18.61 -11.49 -9.80
N PRO A 313 18.74 -11.17 -11.12
CA PRO A 313 18.67 -12.14 -12.19
C PRO A 313 19.94 -12.96 -12.29
N ILE A 314 19.82 -14.25 -12.58
CA ILE A 314 20.90 -15.15 -12.94
C ILE A 314 20.59 -15.86 -14.25
N VAL A 315 21.62 -16.09 -15.08
CA VAL A 315 21.54 -16.97 -16.27
C VAL A 315 21.76 -18.40 -15.80
N THR A 316 20.83 -19.30 -16.12
CA THR A 316 20.89 -20.73 -15.80
C THR A 316 21.02 -21.57 -17.05
#